data_e15b051f7be482a547e865f3eb63bef9
#
_entry.id   e15b051f7be482a547e865f3eb63bef9
#
_cell.length_a   1.000
_cell.length_b   1.000
_cell.length_c   1.000
_cell.angle_alpha   90.00
_cell.angle_beta   90.00
_cell.angle_gamma   90.00
#
_symmetry.space_group_name_H-M   'P 1'
#
loop_
_entity.id
_entity.type
_entity.pdbx_description
1 polymer ?
#
loop_
_entity_poly.entity_id
_entity_poly.type
_entity_poly.pdbx_seq_one_letter_code
_entity_poly.pdbx_strand_id
1 'polypeptide(L)'
;MKPAKFKFKKTALVTGLLLLFVWGCHFTQELLPTDPKNTCGSVITNTEFNSWFVSGTAGLNGAVNPANSITFANTPNCSFYKWSEQMFLWLTSPATGPYGSNGMVMTSPAFFDVSLPDPSTGERTFLPHQQGFVRPFNLRTAQKGLLDLPVMLEKNTLNMLQVLPQNVSAAGNPIVLDSSGKQREIRSVQVKEGNRPVFTDIDGKIIEGAKAFIDPQLQDKNLRLNEKMRKFEQFDRSALVQKIIVDKKIFLLDAFGKLHETEQGQSGGEVLMAQNGSLVYYSLTVNNVFMLHRTMQGATVPANTAFPTTQADINSISAFAVAHNRSPIVDSQALAIEIKCAWVEAKGLPDSNKFIRVKAQIPVYNTSNPNDWVPSGTKTVELAMVGMHVVGSTISHPEMLWATFEHVSSDPAATYNYINTSNSSVNVPQQTAGFWVFCASNATAPFNEQHIEMSGTHIVPFGGFTISPSNIRREMPFGKTGASDASNSEVISTNNAVRTKLDPADVRINYIQTGTTWFIPNTTTQVGTNKMANTTMETFVQGSNCFSCHSGRTVDVSHIYSDTKPLF
;
A
#
# COMPACT_ATOMS: atom_id res chain seq x y z
N MET A 1 -51.63 -57.31 -27.72
CA MET A 1 -51.01 -56.50 -26.69
C MET A 1 -49.80 -55.79 -27.30
N LYS A 2 -49.85 -54.45 -27.41
CA LYS A 2 -48.75 -53.62 -27.92
C LYS A 2 -47.94 -53.11 -26.76
N PRO A 3 -46.59 -53.08 -26.78
CA PRO A 3 -45.78 -52.53 -25.69
C PRO A 3 -45.79 -51.02 -25.73
N ALA A 4 -45.99 -50.44 -24.57
CA ALA A 4 -45.92 -48.97 -24.33
C ALA A 4 -44.47 -48.47 -24.42
N LYS A 5 -44.23 -47.49 -25.29
CA LYS A 5 -42.94 -46.78 -25.37
C LYS A 5 -42.88 -45.70 -24.29
N PHE A 6 -41.99 -45.88 -23.31
CA PHE A 6 -41.63 -44.84 -22.37
C PHE A 6 -40.78 -43.77 -23.09
N LYS A 7 -41.30 -42.55 -23.22
CA LYS A 7 -40.53 -41.37 -23.64
C LYS A 7 -39.87 -40.76 -22.41
N PHE A 8 -38.59 -41.00 -22.22
CA PHE A 8 -37.79 -40.24 -21.26
C PHE A 8 -37.66 -38.78 -21.73
N LYS A 9 -38.15 -37.87 -20.91
CA LYS A 9 -38.09 -36.43 -21.19
C LYS A 9 -36.62 -35.95 -21.05
N LYS A 10 -36.01 -35.59 -22.17
CA LYS A 10 -34.68 -34.96 -22.26
C LYS A 10 -34.56 -33.61 -21.50
N THR A 11 -35.66 -33.11 -20.96
CA THR A 11 -35.72 -31.80 -20.27
C THR A 11 -35.13 -31.81 -18.85
N ALA A 12 -35.06 -32.97 -18.19
CA ALA A 12 -34.52 -33.04 -16.81
C ALA A 12 -32.98 -33.01 -16.76
N LEU A 13 -32.31 -33.42 -17.87
CA LEU A 13 -30.85 -33.46 -17.92
C LEU A 13 -30.22 -32.05 -18.18
N VAL A 14 -30.94 -31.23 -18.96
CA VAL A 14 -30.46 -29.85 -19.26
C VAL A 14 -30.64 -28.90 -18.07
N THR A 15 -31.69 -29.11 -17.28
CA THR A 15 -31.93 -28.29 -16.06
C THR A 15 -30.94 -28.64 -14.93
N GLY A 16 -30.55 -29.92 -14.84
CA GLY A 16 -29.54 -30.37 -13.89
C GLY A 16 -28.12 -29.88 -14.23
N LEU A 17 -27.77 -29.80 -15.54
CA LEU A 17 -26.49 -29.22 -15.96
C LEU A 17 -26.47 -27.69 -15.85
N LEU A 18 -27.59 -26.98 -16.04
CA LEU A 18 -27.68 -25.52 -15.81
C LEU A 18 -27.61 -25.15 -14.32
N LEU A 19 -28.12 -26.01 -13.43
CA LEU A 19 -27.99 -25.79 -11.98
C LEU A 19 -26.57 -26.08 -11.46
N LEU A 20 -25.79 -26.90 -12.14
CA LEU A 20 -24.37 -27.12 -11.80
C LEU A 20 -23.45 -26.01 -12.32
N PHE A 21 -23.88 -25.21 -13.31
CA PHE A 21 -23.09 -24.06 -13.81
C PHE A 21 -23.32 -22.76 -13.06
N VAL A 22 -24.30 -22.67 -12.14
CA VAL A 22 -24.51 -21.49 -11.30
C VAL A 22 -23.73 -21.59 -9.98
N TRP A 23 -23.09 -22.71 -9.70
CA TRP A 23 -22.23 -22.87 -8.53
C TRP A 23 -20.78 -22.61 -8.91
N GLY A 24 -20.35 -21.35 -8.89
CA GLY A 24 -18.94 -21.26 -8.86
C GLY A 24 -18.19 -20.11 -9.50
N CYS A 25 -18.62 -18.89 -9.28
CA CYS A 25 -17.71 -17.76 -9.44
C CYS A 25 -17.69 -16.90 -8.15
N HIS A 26 -17.45 -17.56 -7.03
CA HIS A 26 -17.14 -16.85 -5.79
C HIS A 26 -15.63 -16.75 -5.66
N PHE A 27 -15.16 -15.60 -5.15
CA PHE A 27 -13.76 -15.48 -4.77
C PHE A 27 -13.40 -16.52 -3.70
N THR A 28 -12.22 -17.07 -3.81
CA THR A 28 -11.58 -17.76 -2.69
C THR A 28 -11.33 -16.73 -1.59
N GLN A 29 -11.60 -17.11 -0.36
CA GLN A 29 -11.40 -16.27 0.81
C GLN A 29 -10.31 -16.87 1.68
N GLU A 30 -9.44 -16.03 2.20
CA GLU A 30 -8.53 -16.46 3.24
C GLU A 30 -9.32 -16.83 4.51
N LEU A 31 -9.22 -18.09 4.89
CA LEU A 31 -9.79 -18.59 6.13
C LEU A 31 -8.76 -18.46 7.24
N LEU A 32 -9.04 -17.56 8.20
CA LEU A 32 -8.19 -17.46 9.37
C LEU A 32 -8.33 -18.71 10.25
N PRO A 33 -7.24 -19.20 10.86
CA PRO A 33 -7.32 -20.23 11.88
C PRO A 33 -8.32 -19.82 12.97
N THR A 34 -9.15 -20.76 13.42
CA THR A 34 -10.21 -20.51 14.43
C THR A 34 -9.76 -20.74 15.86
N ASP A 35 -8.60 -21.35 16.03
CA ASP A 35 -8.03 -21.75 17.32
C ASP A 35 -6.68 -21.10 17.66
N PRO A 36 -6.38 -19.84 17.25
CA PRO A 36 -5.15 -19.19 17.66
C PRO A 36 -5.13 -19.03 19.18
N LYS A 37 -3.94 -19.07 19.78
CA LYS A 37 -3.77 -18.72 21.18
C LYS A 37 -4.35 -17.32 21.40
N ASN A 38 -5.40 -17.26 22.21
CA ASN A 38 -6.19 -16.04 22.39
C ASN A 38 -5.50 -15.08 23.37
N THR A 39 -4.39 -14.47 22.94
CA THR A 39 -3.67 -13.48 23.74
C THR A 39 -4.27 -12.09 23.62
N CYS A 40 -4.59 -11.65 22.40
CA CYS A 40 -5.11 -10.31 22.14
C CYS A 40 -6.64 -10.27 21.98
N GLY A 41 -7.26 -11.31 21.45
CA GLY A 41 -8.71 -11.34 21.30
C GLY A 41 -9.48 -11.27 22.62
N SER A 42 -8.87 -11.73 23.73
CA SER A 42 -9.49 -11.68 25.06
C SER A 42 -9.69 -10.27 25.60
N VAL A 43 -8.94 -9.28 25.13
CA VAL A 43 -9.10 -7.87 25.54
C VAL A 43 -10.24 -7.17 24.81
N ILE A 44 -10.86 -7.82 23.79
CA ILE A 44 -12.02 -7.30 23.09
C ILE A 44 -13.26 -8.06 23.53
N THR A 45 -13.76 -7.73 24.70
CA THR A 45 -15.03 -8.30 25.22
C THR A 45 -16.23 -7.80 24.42
N ASN A 46 -17.40 -8.45 24.58
CA ASN A 46 -18.63 -7.95 23.93
C ASN A 46 -19.00 -6.55 24.42
N THR A 47 -18.81 -6.24 25.70
CA THR A 47 -19.05 -4.91 26.25
C THR A 47 -18.12 -3.87 25.64
N GLU A 48 -16.83 -4.18 25.54
CA GLU A 48 -15.85 -3.31 24.90
C GLU A 48 -16.22 -3.07 23.42
N PHE A 49 -16.47 -4.13 22.66
CA PHE A 49 -16.80 -4.04 21.25
C PHE A 49 -18.08 -3.22 21.00
N ASN A 50 -19.12 -3.46 21.80
CA ASN A 50 -20.37 -2.70 21.70
C ASN A 50 -20.17 -1.21 22.00
N SER A 51 -19.27 -0.86 22.92
CA SER A 51 -18.97 0.53 23.27
C SER A 51 -18.32 1.33 22.14
N TRP A 52 -17.75 0.66 21.14
CA TRP A 52 -17.22 1.33 19.95
C TRP A 52 -18.32 1.93 19.08
N PHE A 53 -19.52 1.35 19.08
CA PHE A 53 -20.63 1.81 18.24
C PHE A 53 -21.33 3.01 18.87
N VAL A 54 -21.67 3.98 18.03
CA VAL A 54 -22.41 5.19 18.42
C VAL A 54 -23.74 4.83 19.12
N SER A 55 -24.37 3.74 18.69
CA SER A 55 -25.60 3.22 19.30
C SER A 55 -25.40 2.50 20.65
N GLY A 56 -24.16 2.25 21.05
CA GLY A 56 -23.83 1.40 22.21
C GLY A 56 -23.99 -0.09 21.97
N THR A 57 -24.33 -0.51 20.76
CA THR A 57 -24.49 -1.91 20.34
C THR A 57 -24.00 -2.11 18.92
N ALA A 58 -23.32 -3.22 18.68
CA ALA A 58 -22.94 -3.61 17.32
C ALA A 58 -24.18 -3.91 16.48
N GLY A 59 -24.23 -3.38 15.27
CA GLY A 59 -25.32 -3.61 14.32
C GLY A 59 -24.80 -3.56 12.89
N LEU A 60 -25.59 -4.04 11.96
CA LEU A 60 -25.26 -4.09 10.54
C LEU A 60 -24.85 -2.69 10.02
N ASN A 61 -23.63 -2.60 9.52
CA ASN A 61 -23.04 -1.33 9.05
C ASN A 61 -23.17 -0.18 10.07
N GLY A 62 -23.13 -0.51 11.38
CA GLY A 62 -23.28 0.48 12.44
C GLY A 62 -22.18 1.54 12.43
N ALA A 63 -22.54 2.79 12.76
CA ALA A 63 -21.57 3.86 12.94
C ALA A 63 -20.71 3.60 14.18
N VAL A 64 -19.40 3.78 14.02
CA VAL A 64 -18.39 3.53 15.06
C VAL A 64 -17.72 4.85 15.46
N ASN A 65 -17.43 5.02 16.75
CA ASN A 65 -16.62 6.12 17.25
C ASN A 65 -15.13 5.81 17.02
N PRO A 66 -14.27 6.81 16.76
CA PRO A 66 -12.84 6.59 16.73
C PRO A 66 -12.32 6.13 18.10
N ALA A 67 -11.20 5.45 18.11
CA ALA A 67 -10.46 5.24 19.33
C ALA A 67 -9.99 6.59 19.90
N ASN A 68 -10.05 6.75 21.22
CA ASN A 68 -9.47 7.92 21.87
C ASN A 68 -7.95 7.77 21.93
N SER A 69 -7.27 8.36 20.95
CA SER A 69 -5.80 8.28 20.81
C SER A 69 -5.04 9.04 21.89
N ILE A 70 -5.69 9.97 22.61
CA ILE A 70 -5.08 10.74 23.70
C ILE A 70 -5.01 9.95 25.02
N THR A 71 -6.02 9.11 25.28
CA THR A 71 -6.11 8.32 26.54
C THR A 71 -5.89 6.85 26.30
N PHE A 72 -5.42 6.50 25.12
CA PHE A 72 -5.18 5.13 24.71
C PHE A 72 -4.14 4.45 25.63
N ALA A 73 -4.48 3.26 26.11
CA ALA A 73 -3.57 2.46 26.94
C ALA A 73 -2.52 1.81 26.05
N ASN A 74 -1.28 2.30 26.08
CA ASN A 74 -0.18 1.86 25.22
C ASN A 74 0.59 0.63 25.74
N THR A 75 0.00 -0.16 26.60
CA THR A 75 0.53 -1.42 27.13
C THR A 75 -0.62 -2.39 27.29
N PRO A 76 -0.52 -3.61 26.88
CA PRO A 76 0.41 -4.37 26.05
C PRO A 76 0.13 -4.22 24.53
N ASN A 77 0.92 -4.91 23.67
CA ASN A 77 0.79 -4.91 22.19
C ASN A 77 -0.65 -5.02 21.67
N CYS A 78 -1.48 -5.81 22.34
CA CYS A 78 -2.88 -6.02 21.97
C CYS A 78 -3.71 -4.73 21.90
N SER A 79 -3.37 -3.70 22.69
CA SER A 79 -4.06 -2.41 22.64
C SER A 79 -3.87 -1.72 21.30
N PHE A 80 -2.70 -1.88 20.68
CA PHE A 80 -2.39 -1.28 19.37
C PHE A 80 -3.13 -1.98 18.23
N TYR A 81 -3.23 -3.31 18.26
CA TYR A 81 -4.06 -4.06 17.32
C TYR A 81 -5.54 -3.72 17.48
N LYS A 82 -6.02 -3.58 18.72
CA LYS A 82 -7.40 -3.15 19.02
C LYS A 82 -7.69 -1.73 18.53
N TRP A 83 -6.77 -0.79 18.75
CA TRP A 83 -6.87 0.58 18.22
C TRP A 83 -7.03 0.55 16.70
N SER A 84 -6.21 -0.21 16.02
CA SER A 84 -6.24 -0.32 14.56
C SER A 84 -7.59 -0.83 14.05
N GLU A 85 -8.13 -1.87 14.68
CA GLU A 85 -9.46 -2.42 14.34
C GLU A 85 -10.57 -1.38 14.54
N GLN A 86 -10.58 -0.68 15.68
CA GLN A 86 -11.58 0.34 15.94
C GLN A 86 -11.46 1.51 14.95
N MET A 87 -10.25 1.94 14.61
CA MET A 87 -10.02 3.00 13.63
C MET A 87 -10.45 2.57 12.22
N PHE A 88 -10.16 1.34 11.81
CA PHE A 88 -10.67 0.81 10.53
C PHE A 88 -12.20 0.82 10.49
N LEU A 89 -12.86 0.31 11.53
CA LEU A 89 -14.32 0.29 11.61
C LEU A 89 -14.91 1.69 11.62
N TRP A 90 -14.30 2.64 12.31
CA TRP A 90 -14.71 4.05 12.32
C TRP A 90 -14.61 4.67 10.92
N LEU A 91 -13.45 4.58 10.29
CA LEU A 91 -13.18 5.20 8.98
C LEU A 91 -14.09 4.66 7.88
N THR A 92 -14.47 3.39 7.98
CA THR A 92 -15.36 2.71 7.04
C THR A 92 -16.84 2.70 7.46
N SER A 93 -17.18 3.33 8.58
CA SER A 93 -18.56 3.53 9.01
C SER A 93 -19.32 4.43 8.06
N PRO A 94 -20.66 4.29 7.97
CA PRO A 94 -21.50 5.27 7.30
C PRO A 94 -21.30 6.66 7.89
N ALA A 95 -21.19 7.66 7.02
CA ALA A 95 -21.13 9.06 7.42
C ALA A 95 -22.50 9.48 8.00
N THR A 96 -22.51 9.90 9.27
CA THR A 96 -23.69 10.38 9.99
C THR A 96 -23.33 11.59 10.85
N GLY A 97 -24.32 12.39 11.22
CA GLY A 97 -24.09 13.56 12.09
C GLY A 97 -23.07 14.54 11.52
N PRO A 98 -21.96 14.80 12.23
CA PRO A 98 -20.96 15.78 11.80
C PRO A 98 -20.20 15.37 10.53
N TYR A 99 -20.28 14.10 10.13
CA TYR A 99 -19.67 13.59 8.90
C TYR A 99 -20.57 13.75 7.66
N GLY A 100 -21.80 14.22 7.82
CA GLY A 100 -22.78 14.33 6.74
C GLY A 100 -23.71 13.12 6.65
N SER A 101 -24.25 12.82 5.47
CA SER A 101 -25.31 11.80 5.30
C SER A 101 -25.02 10.78 4.19
N ASN A 102 -23.93 10.90 3.47
CA ASN A 102 -23.61 10.03 2.34
C ASN A 102 -22.15 9.53 2.40
N GLY A 103 -21.94 8.28 2.01
CA GLY A 103 -20.61 7.67 1.99
C GLY A 103 -20.16 7.22 3.36
N MET A 104 -18.86 7.19 3.55
CA MET A 104 -18.19 6.74 4.77
C MET A 104 -17.55 7.93 5.51
N VAL A 105 -17.18 7.73 6.77
CA VAL A 105 -16.44 8.71 7.57
C VAL A 105 -15.21 9.22 6.83
N MET A 106 -14.36 8.32 6.30
CA MET A 106 -13.15 8.69 5.56
C MET A 106 -13.42 9.43 4.24
N THR A 107 -14.64 9.39 3.71
CA THR A 107 -15.07 10.14 2.51
C THR A 107 -15.96 11.33 2.85
N SER A 108 -15.92 11.79 4.09
CA SER A 108 -16.70 12.93 4.60
C SER A 108 -15.91 14.25 4.49
N PRO A 109 -16.58 15.41 4.64
CA PRO A 109 -15.92 16.71 4.67
C PRO A 109 -14.94 16.92 5.85
N ALA A 110 -14.90 16.03 6.84
CA ALA A 110 -13.93 16.05 7.93
C ALA A 110 -12.53 15.58 7.48
N PHE A 111 -12.40 15.12 6.24
CA PHE A 111 -11.16 14.64 5.63
C PHE A 111 -10.81 15.46 4.39
N PHE A 112 -9.54 15.43 4.03
CA PHE A 112 -8.98 16.09 2.84
C PHE A 112 -8.25 15.07 1.99
N ASP A 113 -8.51 15.09 0.69
CA ASP A 113 -7.64 14.40 -0.26
C ASP A 113 -6.31 15.16 -0.35
N VAL A 114 -5.23 14.44 -0.58
CA VAL A 114 -3.94 15.02 -0.87
C VAL A 114 -3.66 14.85 -2.36
N SER A 115 -3.37 15.95 -3.06
CA SER A 115 -3.10 15.92 -4.50
C SER A 115 -1.86 15.09 -4.84
N LEU A 116 -1.73 14.72 -6.12
CA LEU A 116 -0.42 14.34 -6.66
C LEU A 116 0.55 15.52 -6.50
N PRO A 117 1.87 15.27 -6.43
CA PRO A 117 2.85 16.35 -6.45
C PRO A 117 2.74 17.12 -7.78
N ASP A 118 2.83 18.43 -7.70
CA ASP A 118 2.96 19.27 -8.88
C ASP A 118 4.26 18.91 -9.63
N PRO A 119 4.22 18.62 -10.93
CA PRO A 119 5.41 18.16 -11.66
C PRO A 119 6.56 19.17 -11.69
N SER A 120 6.28 20.45 -11.48
CA SER A 120 7.28 21.52 -11.54
C SER A 120 7.87 21.88 -10.18
N THR A 121 7.11 21.71 -9.09
CA THR A 121 7.50 22.13 -7.75
C THR A 121 7.68 20.97 -6.78
N GLY A 122 7.12 19.80 -7.06
CA GLY A 122 7.04 18.67 -6.14
C GLY A 122 5.99 18.87 -5.02
N GLU A 123 5.34 20.03 -4.95
CA GLU A 123 4.42 20.36 -3.88
C GLU A 123 3.04 19.73 -4.08
N ARG A 124 2.40 19.41 -2.97
CA ARG A 124 1.03 18.87 -2.90
C ARG A 124 0.08 19.89 -2.29
N THR A 125 -1.21 19.69 -2.46
CA THR A 125 -2.26 20.54 -1.87
C THR A 125 -3.30 19.70 -1.17
N PHE A 126 -3.89 20.26 -0.11
CA PHE A 126 -5.11 19.73 0.49
C PHE A 126 -6.31 20.10 -0.37
N LEU A 127 -7.05 19.10 -0.79
CA LEU A 127 -8.26 19.26 -1.59
C LEU A 127 -9.46 18.89 -0.73
N PRO A 128 -10.48 19.76 -0.62
CA PRO A 128 -11.70 19.41 0.10
C PRO A 128 -12.27 18.10 -0.44
N HIS A 129 -12.63 17.19 0.46
CA HIS A 129 -13.18 15.89 0.07
C HIS A 129 -14.59 16.06 -0.49
N GLN A 130 -14.89 15.42 -1.61
CA GLN A 130 -16.24 15.35 -2.14
C GLN A 130 -16.96 14.18 -1.51
N GLN A 131 -18.00 14.45 -0.72
CA GLN A 131 -18.71 13.43 0.03
C GLN A 131 -19.18 12.25 -0.82
N GLY A 132 -18.82 11.03 -0.38
CA GLY A 132 -19.15 9.79 -1.08
C GLY A 132 -18.33 9.51 -2.34
N PHE A 133 -17.33 10.35 -2.63
CA PHE A 133 -16.37 10.17 -3.72
C PHE A 133 -14.95 10.06 -3.18
N VAL A 134 -14.11 9.28 -3.86
CA VAL A 134 -12.65 9.38 -3.71
C VAL A 134 -12.04 9.98 -4.96
N ARG A 135 -10.90 10.66 -4.81
CA ARG A 135 -10.05 11.11 -5.92
C ARG A 135 -8.88 10.17 -6.06
N PRO A 136 -9.04 9.09 -6.81
CA PRO A 136 -7.96 8.15 -6.98
C PRO A 136 -6.94 8.70 -7.99
N PHE A 137 -5.69 8.34 -7.76
CA PHE A 137 -4.65 8.48 -8.77
C PHE A 137 -4.22 7.09 -9.24
N ASN A 138 -3.82 6.99 -10.47
CA ASN A 138 -3.56 5.71 -11.12
C ASN A 138 -2.31 5.01 -10.65
N LEU A 139 -1.47 5.68 -9.88
CA LEU A 139 -0.13 5.23 -9.72
C LEU A 139 0.30 5.33 -8.28
N ARG A 140 1.07 4.37 -7.87
CA ARG A 140 2.08 4.64 -6.88
C ARG A 140 2.93 5.77 -7.45
N THR A 141 2.79 6.97 -6.91
CA THR A 141 3.79 8.00 -7.14
C THR A 141 5.08 7.42 -6.60
N ALA A 142 6.01 7.13 -7.52
CA ALA A 142 7.35 6.77 -7.15
C ALA A 142 7.83 7.78 -6.10
N GLN A 143 8.31 7.28 -4.96
CA GLN A 143 9.01 8.16 -4.04
C GLN A 143 10.13 8.82 -4.82
N LYS A 144 10.18 10.14 -4.75
CA LYS A 144 11.23 10.89 -5.42
C LYS A 144 12.26 11.29 -4.38
N GLY A 145 13.50 11.04 -4.70
CA GLY A 145 14.62 11.51 -3.93
C GLY A 145 14.95 12.98 -4.20
N LEU A 146 16.04 13.44 -3.62
CA LEU A 146 16.51 14.82 -3.68
C LEU A 146 16.72 15.37 -5.11
N LEU A 147 16.92 14.50 -6.08
CA LEU A 147 17.14 14.86 -7.49
C LEU A 147 15.86 14.78 -8.34
N ASP A 148 14.69 14.66 -7.70
CA ASP A 148 13.42 14.39 -8.36
C ASP A 148 13.40 13.06 -9.16
N LEU A 149 14.36 12.19 -8.84
CA LEU A 149 14.47 10.84 -9.41
C LEU A 149 13.75 9.83 -8.51
N PRO A 150 13.20 8.75 -9.08
CA PRO A 150 12.70 7.64 -8.30
C PRO A 150 13.76 7.12 -7.32
N VAL A 151 13.36 6.76 -6.12
CA VAL A 151 14.25 6.13 -5.13
C VAL A 151 13.87 4.67 -4.93
N MET A 152 14.88 3.84 -4.74
CA MET A 152 14.76 2.43 -4.39
C MET A 152 15.59 2.13 -3.15
N LEU A 153 15.11 1.21 -2.31
CA LEU A 153 15.82 0.79 -1.12
C LEU A 153 16.87 -0.27 -1.49
N GLU A 154 18.12 -0.07 -1.12
CA GLU A 154 19.18 -1.07 -1.29
C GLU A 154 18.93 -2.24 -0.33
N LYS A 155 19.01 -3.46 -0.85
CA LYS A 155 18.79 -4.70 -0.09
C LYS A 155 19.82 -4.84 1.03
N ASN A 156 19.34 -5.21 2.21
CA ASN A 156 20.15 -5.41 3.43
C ASN A 156 20.88 -4.15 3.95
N THR A 157 20.61 -3.00 3.35
CA THR A 157 21.21 -1.75 3.81
C THR A 157 20.19 -0.69 4.09
N LEU A 158 19.74 0.00 4.58
CA LEU A 158 18.71 1.05 4.65
C LEU A 158 19.02 2.26 3.74
N ASN A 159 19.95 2.08 2.77
CA ASN A 159 20.33 3.15 1.87
C ASN A 159 19.28 3.37 0.81
N MET A 160 18.92 4.61 0.55
CA MET A 160 18.05 4.98 -0.55
C MET A 160 18.87 5.30 -1.80
N LEU A 161 18.65 4.52 -2.85
CA LEU A 161 19.28 4.70 -4.15
C LEU A 161 18.36 5.57 -5.02
N GLN A 162 18.89 6.62 -5.63
CA GLN A 162 18.17 7.40 -6.63
C GLN A 162 18.39 6.79 -8.02
N VAL A 163 17.30 6.44 -8.68
CA VAL A 163 17.33 5.62 -9.90
C VAL A 163 17.22 6.50 -11.13
N LEU A 164 18.28 6.52 -11.94
CA LEU A 164 18.28 7.12 -13.26
C LEU A 164 17.45 6.26 -14.23
N PRO A 165 16.72 6.87 -15.15
CA PRO A 165 16.06 6.13 -16.24
C PRO A 165 17.07 5.29 -17.02
N GLN A 166 16.58 4.23 -17.65
CA GLN A 166 17.39 3.44 -18.56
C GLN A 166 17.78 4.29 -19.77
N ASN A 167 19.08 4.36 -20.05
CA ASN A 167 19.58 4.91 -21.31
C ASN A 167 19.63 3.80 -22.36
N VAL A 168 19.06 4.06 -23.52
CA VAL A 168 19.03 3.10 -24.63
C VAL A 168 19.59 3.74 -25.90
N SER A 169 20.20 2.90 -26.74
CA SER A 169 20.64 3.29 -28.08
C SER A 169 19.44 3.51 -29.02
N ALA A 170 19.70 4.00 -30.21
CA ALA A 170 18.69 4.09 -31.26
C ALA A 170 18.07 2.73 -31.64
N ALA A 171 18.80 1.63 -31.36
CA ALA A 171 18.33 0.26 -31.55
C ALA A 171 17.53 -0.28 -30.36
N GLY A 172 17.38 0.49 -29.27
CA GLY A 172 16.69 0.09 -28.06
C GLY A 172 17.51 -0.73 -27.07
N ASN A 173 18.81 -0.94 -27.33
CA ASN A 173 19.68 -1.67 -26.40
C ASN A 173 20.15 -0.79 -25.24
N PRO A 174 20.23 -1.31 -23.99
CA PRO A 174 20.76 -0.56 -22.87
C PRO A 174 22.21 -0.10 -23.12
N ILE A 175 22.58 1.08 -22.60
CA ILE A 175 23.91 1.67 -22.75
C ILE A 175 24.58 1.83 -21.39
N VAL A 176 25.89 1.50 -21.34
CA VAL A 176 26.81 1.81 -20.23
C VAL A 176 28.04 2.53 -20.76
N LEU A 177 28.86 3.08 -19.85
CA LEU A 177 30.20 3.57 -20.18
C LEU A 177 31.23 2.46 -19.94
N ASP A 178 32.20 2.31 -20.87
CA ASP A 178 33.35 1.46 -20.64
C ASP A 178 34.44 2.18 -19.79
N SER A 179 35.53 1.53 -19.52
CA SER A 179 36.66 2.09 -18.75
C SER A 179 37.23 3.38 -19.34
N SER A 180 37.12 3.59 -20.65
CA SER A 180 37.57 4.82 -21.36
C SER A 180 36.49 5.93 -21.33
N GLY A 181 35.30 5.66 -20.81
CA GLY A 181 34.16 6.59 -20.82
C GLY A 181 33.36 6.59 -22.13
N LYS A 182 33.61 5.62 -23.02
CA LYS A 182 32.87 5.46 -24.27
C LYS A 182 31.58 4.70 -24.02
N GLN A 183 30.47 5.12 -24.65
CA GLN A 183 29.19 4.43 -24.62
C GLN A 183 29.26 3.07 -25.32
N ARG A 184 28.72 2.04 -24.66
CA ARG A 184 28.62 0.67 -25.18
C ARG A 184 27.22 0.15 -25.01
N GLU A 185 26.69 -0.48 -26.05
CA GLU A 185 25.41 -1.18 -26.01
C GLU A 185 25.58 -2.55 -25.35
N ILE A 186 24.69 -2.90 -24.43
CA ILE A 186 24.71 -4.16 -23.70
C ILE A 186 23.81 -5.18 -24.38
N ARG A 187 24.30 -6.38 -24.58
CA ARG A 187 23.53 -7.56 -24.98
C ARG A 187 23.18 -8.46 -23.79
N SER A 188 24.11 -8.67 -22.87
CA SER A 188 23.90 -9.56 -21.73
C SER A 188 24.63 -9.09 -20.49
N VAL A 189 24.14 -9.49 -19.32
CA VAL A 189 24.76 -9.26 -18.02
C VAL A 189 24.87 -10.57 -17.27
N GLN A 190 26.08 -10.93 -16.82
CA GLN A 190 26.33 -12.05 -15.93
C GLN A 190 26.84 -11.52 -14.60
N VAL A 191 26.28 -11.99 -13.50
CA VAL A 191 26.73 -11.62 -12.16
C VAL A 191 27.60 -12.75 -11.62
N LYS A 192 28.87 -12.45 -11.37
CA LYS A 192 29.86 -13.38 -10.75
C LYS A 192 29.81 -13.26 -9.23
N GLU A 193 30.47 -14.20 -8.53
CA GLU A 193 30.62 -14.14 -7.08
C GLU A 193 31.10 -12.77 -6.60
N GLY A 194 30.51 -12.27 -5.49
CA GLY A 194 30.78 -10.96 -4.95
C GLY A 194 30.06 -9.80 -5.68
N ASN A 195 28.93 -10.08 -6.35
CA ASN A 195 28.07 -9.08 -7.03
C ASN A 195 28.81 -8.28 -8.12
N ARG A 196 29.79 -8.91 -8.79
CA ARG A 196 30.54 -8.27 -9.87
C ARG A 196 29.87 -8.53 -11.21
N PRO A 197 29.37 -7.47 -11.89
CA PRO A 197 28.76 -7.65 -13.20
C PRO A 197 29.82 -7.85 -14.27
N VAL A 198 29.53 -8.73 -15.21
CA VAL A 198 30.24 -8.85 -16.48
C VAL A 198 29.25 -8.50 -17.58
N PHE A 199 29.42 -7.34 -18.17
CA PHE A 199 28.63 -6.87 -19.29
C PHE A 199 29.24 -7.32 -20.60
N THR A 200 28.40 -7.78 -21.51
CA THR A 200 28.81 -8.18 -22.86
C THR A 200 28.09 -7.27 -23.87
N ASP A 201 28.85 -6.74 -24.82
CA ASP A 201 28.30 -5.90 -25.88
C ASP A 201 27.56 -6.71 -26.98
N ILE A 202 26.97 -6.00 -27.93
CA ILE A 202 26.23 -6.60 -29.05
C ILE A 202 27.07 -7.54 -29.92
N ASP A 203 28.41 -7.34 -29.95
CA ASP A 203 29.38 -8.17 -30.68
C ASP A 203 29.85 -9.37 -29.85
N GLY A 204 29.37 -9.55 -28.64
CA GLY A 204 29.78 -10.64 -27.73
C GLY A 204 31.07 -10.38 -27.00
N LYS A 205 31.62 -9.15 -27.00
CA LYS A 205 32.85 -8.78 -26.28
C LYS A 205 32.52 -8.28 -24.87
N ILE A 206 33.39 -8.58 -23.91
CA ILE A 206 33.27 -8.06 -22.55
C ILE A 206 33.52 -6.55 -22.55
N ILE A 207 32.65 -5.81 -21.87
CA ILE A 207 32.79 -4.36 -21.65
C ILE A 207 33.62 -4.18 -20.38
N GLU A 208 34.88 -3.86 -20.51
CA GLU A 208 35.79 -3.65 -19.37
C GLU A 208 35.46 -2.36 -18.61
N GLY A 209 35.38 -2.46 -17.26
CA GLY A 209 35.14 -1.33 -16.37
C GLY A 209 33.78 -0.63 -16.60
N ALA A 210 32.76 -1.42 -16.96
CA ALA A 210 31.42 -0.90 -17.18
C ALA A 210 30.90 -0.14 -15.96
N LYS A 211 30.33 1.05 -16.17
CA LYS A 211 29.77 1.94 -15.14
C LYS A 211 28.56 2.69 -15.68
N ALA A 212 27.75 3.20 -14.78
CA ALA A 212 26.55 3.94 -15.12
C ALA A 212 26.85 5.13 -16.04
N PHE A 213 25.99 5.34 -17.03
CA PHE A 213 25.96 6.57 -17.82
C PHE A 213 25.15 7.62 -17.04
N ILE A 214 25.83 8.58 -16.45
CA ILE A 214 25.21 9.70 -15.73
C ILE A 214 25.34 10.94 -16.64
N ASP A 215 24.18 11.49 -17.03
CA ASP A 215 24.14 12.71 -17.87
C ASP A 215 24.87 13.85 -17.16
N PRO A 216 25.84 14.52 -17.80
CA PRO A 216 26.52 15.69 -17.24
C PRO A 216 25.57 16.82 -16.81
N GLN A 217 24.43 16.98 -17.50
CA GLN A 217 23.42 17.99 -17.11
C GLN A 217 22.75 17.69 -15.76
N LEU A 218 22.67 16.42 -15.36
CA LEU A 218 22.22 16.05 -14.02
C LEU A 218 23.26 16.41 -12.95
N GLN A 219 24.53 16.42 -13.31
CA GLN A 219 25.61 16.89 -12.43
C GLN A 219 25.53 18.38 -12.17
N ASP A 220 25.15 19.19 -13.16
CA ASP A 220 24.95 20.66 -13.00
C ASP A 220 23.69 21.00 -12.22
N LYS A 221 22.61 20.22 -12.37
CA LYS A 221 21.41 20.37 -11.52
C LYS A 221 21.72 20.13 -10.04
N ASN A 222 22.66 19.24 -9.73
CA ASN A 222 23.14 19.00 -8.37
C ASN A 222 23.77 20.23 -7.72
N LEU A 223 24.47 21.08 -8.49
CA LEU A 223 25.08 22.33 -7.97
C LEU A 223 24.01 23.38 -7.63
N ARG A 224 22.93 23.47 -8.40
CA ARG A 224 21.82 24.41 -8.11
C ARG A 224 20.88 23.93 -7.00
N LEU A 225 20.70 22.62 -6.86
CA LEU A 225 19.99 22.02 -5.71
C LEU A 225 20.76 22.20 -4.41
N ASN A 226 22.11 22.16 -4.45
CA ASN A 226 22.94 22.42 -3.28
C ASN A 226 22.76 23.82 -2.67
N GLU A 227 22.33 24.82 -3.43
CA GLU A 227 22.01 26.14 -2.85
C GLU A 227 20.68 26.14 -2.08
N LYS A 228 19.68 25.41 -2.52
CA LYS A 228 18.44 25.15 -1.75
C LYS A 228 18.64 24.17 -0.59
N MET A 229 19.62 23.29 -0.70
CA MET A 229 19.89 22.17 0.20
C MET A 229 21.02 22.43 1.20
N ARG A 230 21.43 23.66 1.43
CA ARG A 230 22.45 24.03 2.46
C ARG A 230 22.18 23.50 3.88
N LYS A 231 21.09 22.76 4.08
CA LYS A 231 20.72 22.11 5.36
C LYS A 231 20.78 20.58 5.34
N PHE A 232 21.11 19.95 4.23
CA PHE A 232 21.19 18.49 4.14
C PHE A 232 22.60 18.05 3.81
N GLU A 233 23.06 17.02 4.56
CA GLU A 233 24.40 16.46 4.48
C GLU A 233 24.76 15.98 3.07
N GLN A 234 26.06 15.90 2.81
CA GLN A 234 26.67 15.60 1.51
C GLN A 234 25.95 14.46 0.77
N PHE A 235 25.44 14.78 -0.42
CA PHE A 235 24.86 13.78 -1.32
C PHE A 235 25.95 12.74 -1.71
N ASP A 236 25.72 11.50 -1.32
CA ASP A 236 26.60 10.37 -1.70
C ASP A 236 26.33 9.99 -3.17
N ARG A 237 27.33 10.17 -4.03
CA ARG A 237 27.25 9.77 -5.45
C ARG A 237 27.09 8.25 -5.64
N SER A 238 27.45 7.43 -4.65
CA SER A 238 27.19 5.99 -4.66
C SER A 238 25.70 5.66 -4.56
N ALA A 239 24.88 6.60 -4.09
CA ALA A 239 23.44 6.47 -4.06
C ALA A 239 22.75 6.75 -5.41
N LEU A 240 23.48 7.18 -6.45
CA LEU A 240 22.94 7.41 -7.79
C LEU A 240 23.22 6.21 -8.69
N VAL A 241 22.18 5.52 -9.12
CA VAL A 241 22.27 4.29 -9.90
C VAL A 241 21.48 4.40 -11.21
N GLN A 242 22.03 3.79 -12.26
CA GLN A 242 21.34 3.64 -13.55
C GLN A 242 20.57 2.33 -13.56
N LYS A 243 19.28 2.39 -13.92
CA LYS A 243 18.47 1.20 -14.21
C LYS A 243 18.89 0.62 -15.56
N ILE A 244 19.18 -0.67 -15.60
CA ILE A 244 19.54 -1.44 -16.80
C ILE A 244 18.64 -2.67 -16.82
N ILE A 245 17.91 -2.87 -17.91
CA ILE A 245 17.03 -4.04 -18.09
C ILE A 245 17.61 -4.90 -19.20
N VAL A 246 18.01 -6.13 -18.86
CA VAL A 246 18.52 -7.14 -19.81
C VAL A 246 17.91 -8.48 -19.45
N ASP A 247 17.37 -9.21 -20.43
CA ASP A 247 16.76 -10.53 -20.26
C ASP A 247 15.70 -10.56 -19.13
N LYS A 248 14.85 -9.53 -19.07
CA LYS A 248 13.80 -9.36 -18.06
C LYS A 248 14.31 -9.17 -16.61
N LYS A 249 15.60 -8.96 -16.42
CA LYS A 249 16.22 -8.68 -15.11
C LYS A 249 16.62 -7.22 -15.03
N ILE A 250 16.36 -6.63 -13.87
CA ILE A 250 16.79 -5.27 -13.54
C ILE A 250 18.15 -5.35 -12.86
N PHE A 251 19.06 -4.52 -13.33
CA PHE A 251 20.34 -4.26 -12.70
C PHE A 251 20.44 -2.77 -12.37
N LEU A 252 20.92 -2.44 -11.20
CA LEU A 252 21.19 -1.07 -10.79
C LEU A 252 22.69 -0.87 -10.69
N LEU A 253 23.24 -0.11 -11.61
CA LEU A 253 24.68 0.13 -11.74
C LEU A 253 25.01 1.54 -11.28
N ASP A 254 25.98 1.70 -10.38
CA ASP A 254 26.47 3.01 -9.97
C ASP A 254 27.58 3.56 -10.88
N ALA A 255 28.01 4.79 -10.60
CA ALA A 255 29.10 5.47 -11.33
C ALA A 255 30.46 4.81 -11.16
N PHE A 256 30.60 3.87 -10.22
CA PHE A 256 31.84 3.17 -9.91
C PHE A 256 31.86 1.75 -10.48
N GLY A 257 30.77 1.31 -11.12
CA GLY A 257 30.63 -0.01 -11.72
C GLY A 257 30.19 -1.09 -10.74
N LYS A 258 29.71 -0.73 -9.54
CA LYS A 258 29.12 -1.65 -8.58
C LYS A 258 27.64 -1.87 -8.91
N LEU A 259 27.19 -3.13 -8.85
CA LEU A 259 25.77 -3.46 -8.86
C LEU A 259 25.20 -3.36 -7.45
N HIS A 260 24.05 -2.70 -7.37
CA HIS A 260 23.23 -2.63 -6.18
C HIS A 260 22.05 -3.57 -6.33
N GLU A 261 21.85 -4.42 -5.33
CA GLU A 261 20.62 -5.18 -5.21
C GLU A 261 19.61 -4.32 -4.46
N THR A 262 18.40 -4.19 -5.02
CA THR A 262 17.32 -3.52 -4.32
C THR A 262 16.33 -4.52 -3.77
N GLU A 263 15.71 -4.16 -2.69
CA GLU A 263 14.41 -4.68 -2.35
C GLU A 263 13.46 -4.22 -3.48
N GLN A 264 12.96 -5.14 -4.31
CA GLN A 264 12.07 -4.78 -5.42
C GLN A 264 10.82 -4.10 -4.86
N GLY A 265 10.57 -2.86 -5.23
CA GLY A 265 9.32 -2.24 -4.98
C GLY A 265 9.27 -0.75 -4.71
N GLN A 266 8.11 -0.23 -4.75
CA GLN A 266 7.52 1.08 -4.37
C GLN A 266 7.87 2.33 -5.19
N SER A 267 8.97 2.44 -5.88
CA SER A 267 9.39 3.75 -6.41
C SER A 267 9.63 3.81 -7.91
N GLY A 268 9.32 2.76 -8.65
CA GLY A 268 9.67 2.65 -10.07
C GLY A 268 8.59 2.99 -11.08
N GLY A 269 7.39 3.43 -10.64
CA GLY A 269 6.24 3.59 -11.54
C GLY A 269 5.48 2.28 -11.78
N GLU A 270 5.62 1.32 -10.88
CA GLU A 270 4.94 0.03 -10.97
C GLU A 270 3.43 0.21 -11.02
N VAL A 271 2.80 -0.49 -11.93
CA VAL A 271 1.36 -0.59 -12.05
C VAL A 271 0.93 -1.99 -11.69
N LEU A 272 -0.15 -2.12 -10.95
CA LEU A 272 -0.75 -3.40 -10.63
C LEU A 272 -2.09 -3.55 -11.33
N MET A 273 -2.36 -4.75 -11.84
CA MET A 273 -3.62 -5.10 -12.50
C MET A 273 -4.25 -6.30 -11.81
N ALA A 274 -5.53 -6.19 -11.51
CA ALA A 274 -6.34 -7.29 -11.00
C ALA A 274 -6.67 -8.31 -12.09
N GLN A 275 -7.03 -9.54 -11.71
CA GLN A 275 -7.34 -10.62 -12.65
C GLN A 275 -8.57 -10.31 -13.54
N ASN A 276 -9.45 -9.38 -13.14
CA ASN A 276 -10.54 -8.87 -13.97
C ASN A 276 -10.12 -7.80 -14.99
N GLY A 277 -8.82 -7.50 -15.08
CA GLY A 277 -8.26 -6.48 -15.98
C GLY A 277 -8.34 -5.04 -15.44
N SER A 278 -8.87 -4.82 -14.25
CA SER A 278 -8.85 -3.50 -13.61
C SER A 278 -7.43 -3.13 -13.16
N LEU A 279 -7.01 -1.92 -13.46
CA LEU A 279 -5.85 -1.34 -12.80
C LEU A 279 -6.16 -1.09 -11.32
N VAL A 280 -5.12 -1.07 -10.48
CA VAL A 280 -5.24 -0.63 -9.10
C VAL A 280 -5.10 0.88 -9.04
N TYR A 281 -6.05 1.52 -8.37
CA TYR A 281 -6.09 2.96 -8.11
C TYR A 281 -5.82 3.21 -6.64
N TYR A 282 -5.18 4.32 -6.32
CA TYR A 282 -4.84 4.67 -4.94
C TYR A 282 -5.51 5.98 -4.56
N SER A 283 -5.96 6.10 -3.31
CA SER A 283 -6.37 7.37 -2.72
C SER A 283 -5.55 7.65 -1.47
N LEU A 284 -5.29 8.92 -1.23
CA LEU A 284 -4.54 9.41 -0.09
C LEU A 284 -5.33 10.52 0.57
N THR A 285 -5.66 10.32 1.83
CA THR A 285 -6.60 11.17 2.57
C THR A 285 -6.06 11.42 3.97
N VAL A 286 -6.26 12.62 4.50
CA VAL A 286 -5.88 13.00 5.87
C VAL A 286 -7.06 13.65 6.60
N ASN A 287 -7.09 13.57 7.92
CA ASN A 287 -8.14 14.22 8.70
C ASN A 287 -7.86 15.70 8.98
N ASN A 288 -8.86 16.38 9.50
CA ASN A 288 -8.77 17.79 9.90
C ASN A 288 -7.59 18.10 10.85
N VAL A 289 -7.29 17.21 11.78
CA VAL A 289 -6.19 17.41 12.75
C VAL A 289 -4.84 17.45 12.03
N PHE A 290 -4.60 16.48 11.13
CA PHE A 290 -3.39 16.43 10.31
C PHE A 290 -3.25 17.72 9.46
N MET A 291 -4.31 18.09 8.75
CA MET A 291 -4.34 19.27 7.86
C MET A 291 -4.08 20.57 8.65
N LEU A 292 -4.74 20.76 9.78
CA LEU A 292 -4.57 21.94 10.60
C LEU A 292 -3.17 22.00 11.23
N HIS A 293 -2.67 20.89 11.74
CA HIS A 293 -1.32 20.79 12.26
C HIS A 293 -0.28 21.18 11.20
N ARG A 294 -0.44 20.71 9.96
CA ARG A 294 0.43 21.10 8.84
C ARG A 294 0.31 22.59 8.51
N THR A 295 -0.91 23.12 8.54
CA THR A 295 -1.15 24.55 8.23
C THR A 295 -0.59 25.49 9.29
N MET A 296 -0.56 25.06 10.56
CA MET A 296 0.04 25.81 11.67
C MET A 296 1.58 25.89 11.59
N GLN A 297 2.23 24.92 10.92
CA GLN A 297 3.69 24.88 10.85
C GLN A 297 4.26 26.08 10.09
N GLY A 298 5.25 26.71 10.69
CA GLY A 298 5.86 27.93 10.15
C GLY A 298 5.09 29.21 10.47
N ALA A 299 3.81 29.14 10.85
CA ALA A 299 3.02 30.28 11.28
C ALA A 299 3.05 30.44 12.81
N THR A 300 2.71 29.39 13.56
CA THR A 300 2.60 29.40 15.03
C THR A 300 3.36 28.26 15.71
N VAL A 301 3.80 27.26 14.95
CA VAL A 301 4.53 26.08 15.43
C VAL A 301 5.87 26.00 14.68
N PRO A 302 6.98 25.66 15.36
CA PRO A 302 8.27 25.47 14.69
C PRO A 302 8.18 24.43 13.57
N ALA A 303 8.93 24.63 12.50
CA ALA A 303 9.07 23.63 11.45
C ALA A 303 9.62 22.30 12.03
N ASN A 304 9.16 21.17 11.48
CA ASN A 304 9.53 19.82 11.91
C ASN A 304 9.11 19.45 13.34
N THR A 305 8.05 20.05 13.85
CA THR A 305 7.42 19.61 15.10
C THR A 305 6.84 18.20 14.93
N ALA A 306 6.91 17.39 15.98
CA ALA A 306 6.30 16.07 16.00
C ALA A 306 4.78 16.13 15.83
N PHE A 307 4.16 15.05 15.35
CA PHE A 307 2.70 14.96 15.31
C PHE A 307 2.07 15.12 16.70
N PRO A 308 0.83 15.64 16.79
CA PRO A 308 0.16 15.85 18.06
C PRO A 308 -0.08 14.52 18.78
N THR A 309 0.19 14.48 20.08
CA THR A 309 0.03 13.29 20.93
C THR A 309 -0.68 13.57 22.25
N THR A 310 -0.95 14.84 22.54
CA THR A 310 -1.49 15.28 23.85
C THR A 310 -2.75 16.12 23.71
N GLN A 311 -3.50 16.24 24.81
CA GLN A 311 -4.63 17.17 24.89
C GLN A 311 -4.19 18.63 24.70
N ALA A 312 -2.98 18.99 25.13
CA ALA A 312 -2.45 20.34 24.95
C ALA A 312 -2.23 20.67 23.46
N ASP A 313 -1.73 19.71 22.68
CA ASP A 313 -1.59 19.86 21.22
C ASP A 313 -2.95 20.11 20.56
N ILE A 314 -3.95 19.30 20.93
CA ILE A 314 -5.32 19.46 20.40
C ILE A 314 -5.94 20.79 20.79
N ASN A 315 -5.71 21.27 22.01
CA ASN A 315 -6.19 22.59 22.44
C ASN A 315 -5.57 23.71 21.57
N SER A 316 -4.28 23.62 21.26
CA SER A 316 -3.59 24.56 20.38
C SER A 316 -4.13 24.52 18.95
N ILE A 317 -4.33 23.32 18.39
CA ILE A 317 -4.91 23.13 17.05
C ILE A 317 -6.36 23.65 17.01
N SER A 318 -7.13 23.41 18.07
CA SER A 318 -8.51 23.90 18.18
C SER A 318 -8.59 25.42 18.25
N ALA A 319 -7.71 26.06 19.00
CA ALA A 319 -7.62 27.51 19.06
C ALA A 319 -7.26 28.11 17.69
N PHE A 320 -6.33 27.48 16.97
CA PHE A 320 -5.98 27.87 15.60
C PHE A 320 -7.18 27.69 14.65
N ALA A 321 -7.90 26.57 14.76
CA ALA A 321 -9.10 26.32 13.96
C ALA A 321 -10.18 27.39 14.18
N VAL A 322 -10.42 27.79 15.44
CA VAL A 322 -11.36 28.88 15.78
C VAL A 322 -10.93 30.19 15.12
N ALA A 323 -9.66 30.56 15.23
CA ALA A 323 -9.13 31.81 14.64
C ALA A 323 -9.26 31.86 13.11
N HIS A 324 -9.39 30.72 12.45
CA HIS A 324 -9.49 30.60 10.98
C HIS A 324 -10.85 30.08 10.48
N ASN A 325 -11.89 30.14 11.32
CA ASN A 325 -13.25 29.69 10.98
C ASN A 325 -13.32 28.22 10.50
N ARG A 326 -12.53 27.35 11.13
CA ARG A 326 -12.46 25.90 10.85
C ARG A 326 -12.94 25.05 12.03
N SER A 327 -13.61 25.66 13.01
CA SER A 327 -14.18 24.98 14.17
C SER A 327 -15.66 24.59 13.91
N PRO A 328 -16.17 23.50 14.54
CA PRO A 328 -15.44 22.56 15.38
C PRO A 328 -14.60 21.54 14.57
N ILE A 329 -13.55 21.02 15.21
CA ILE A 329 -12.81 19.87 14.68
C ILE A 329 -13.57 18.61 15.10
N VAL A 330 -14.03 17.84 14.13
CA VAL A 330 -14.75 16.58 14.38
C VAL A 330 -13.75 15.54 14.91
N ASP A 331 -14.12 14.88 16.02
CA ASP A 331 -13.34 13.79 16.64
C ASP A 331 -11.83 14.09 16.81
N SER A 332 -11.53 15.28 17.34
CA SER A 332 -10.14 15.75 17.53
C SER A 332 -9.28 14.80 18.39
N GLN A 333 -9.91 14.00 19.26
CA GLN A 333 -9.23 12.98 20.08
C GLN A 333 -8.71 11.78 19.29
N ALA A 334 -9.11 11.61 18.03
CA ALA A 334 -8.50 10.65 17.13
C ALA A 334 -7.06 11.02 16.76
N LEU A 335 -6.67 12.30 17.01
CA LEU A 335 -5.39 12.88 16.64
C LEU A 335 -5.15 12.95 15.13
N ALA A 336 -3.90 13.05 14.70
CA ALA A 336 -3.59 13.12 13.27
C ALA A 336 -3.72 11.74 12.61
N ILE A 337 -4.49 11.67 11.53
CA ILE A 337 -4.73 10.44 10.76
C ILE A 337 -4.37 10.66 9.30
N GLU A 338 -3.64 9.71 8.75
CA GLU A 338 -3.34 9.55 7.32
C GLU A 338 -3.86 8.20 6.86
N ILE A 339 -4.52 8.17 5.70
CA ILE A 339 -5.14 6.98 5.13
C ILE A 339 -4.66 6.83 3.70
N LYS A 340 -4.22 5.63 3.33
CA LYS A 340 -3.97 5.26 1.95
C LYS A 340 -4.79 4.02 1.62
N CYS A 341 -5.60 4.09 0.56
CA CYS A 341 -6.41 2.95 0.12
C CYS A 341 -6.02 2.52 -1.29
N ALA A 342 -6.12 1.22 -1.55
CA ALA A 342 -6.02 0.61 -2.85
C ALA A 342 -7.40 0.14 -3.32
N TRP A 343 -7.72 0.42 -4.58
CA TRP A 343 -9.03 0.24 -5.18
C TRP A 343 -8.94 -0.41 -6.54
N VAL A 344 -9.94 -1.22 -6.89
CA VAL A 344 -10.14 -1.77 -8.24
C VAL A 344 -11.55 -1.49 -8.71
N GLU A 345 -11.83 -1.52 -10.02
CA GLU A 345 -13.20 -1.41 -10.52
C GLU A 345 -14.05 -2.56 -9.97
N ALA A 346 -15.18 -2.23 -9.35
CA ALA A 346 -16.10 -3.23 -8.81
C ALA A 346 -16.78 -4.06 -9.91
N LYS A 347 -16.90 -3.48 -11.11
CA LYS A 347 -17.45 -4.17 -12.27
C LYS A 347 -16.58 -5.35 -12.68
N GLY A 348 -17.20 -6.51 -12.81
CA GLY A 348 -16.51 -7.75 -13.19
C GLY A 348 -15.84 -8.48 -12.03
N LEU A 349 -15.92 -7.95 -10.81
CA LEU A 349 -15.55 -8.71 -9.62
C LEU A 349 -16.69 -9.68 -9.23
N PRO A 350 -16.41 -10.97 -9.04
CA PRO A 350 -17.32 -11.84 -8.31
C PRO A 350 -17.58 -11.28 -6.91
N ASP A 351 -18.76 -11.52 -6.37
CA ASP A 351 -19.12 -11.07 -5.01
C ASP A 351 -18.81 -9.61 -4.69
N SER A 352 -18.91 -8.70 -5.68
CA SER A 352 -18.57 -7.27 -5.50
C SER A 352 -19.34 -6.58 -4.35
N ASN A 353 -20.46 -7.16 -3.92
CA ASN A 353 -21.23 -6.74 -2.77
C ASN A 353 -20.55 -7.02 -1.41
N LYS A 354 -19.51 -7.84 -1.38
CA LYS A 354 -18.69 -8.09 -0.18
C LYS A 354 -17.57 -7.08 0.02
N PHE A 355 -17.38 -6.15 -0.92
CA PHE A 355 -16.37 -5.10 -0.84
C PHE A 355 -16.97 -3.78 -0.37
N ILE A 356 -16.19 -3.02 0.39
CA ILE A 356 -16.46 -1.60 0.64
C ILE A 356 -16.31 -0.89 -0.70
N ARG A 357 -17.33 -0.11 -1.09
CA ARG A 357 -17.40 0.51 -2.42
C ARG A 357 -17.58 2.01 -2.34
N VAL A 358 -16.97 2.72 -3.30
CA VAL A 358 -17.06 4.17 -3.43
C VAL A 358 -17.18 4.55 -4.90
N LYS A 359 -17.73 5.74 -5.17
CA LYS A 359 -17.69 6.34 -6.50
C LYS A 359 -16.36 7.05 -6.72
N ALA A 360 -15.86 6.99 -7.93
CA ALA A 360 -14.64 7.68 -8.33
C ALA A 360 -14.65 8.00 -9.83
N GLN A 361 -13.93 9.05 -10.20
CA GLN A 361 -13.60 9.33 -11.60
C GLN A 361 -12.19 8.78 -11.87
N ILE A 362 -12.09 7.86 -12.82
CA ILE A 362 -10.82 7.21 -13.19
C ILE A 362 -10.49 7.49 -14.64
N PRO A 363 -9.21 7.47 -15.04
CA PRO A 363 -8.83 7.58 -16.45
C PRO A 363 -9.24 6.33 -17.23
N VAL A 364 -9.44 6.55 -18.49
CA VAL A 364 -9.68 5.52 -19.52
C VAL A 364 -8.45 5.46 -20.41
N TYR A 365 -8.05 4.25 -20.76
CA TYR A 365 -6.96 4.02 -21.69
C TYR A 365 -7.47 3.42 -22.99
N ASN A 366 -6.89 3.88 -24.11
CA ASN A 366 -7.02 3.17 -25.38
C ASN A 366 -6.09 1.97 -25.36
N THR A 367 -6.66 0.78 -25.37
CA THR A 367 -5.96 -0.51 -25.27
C THR A 367 -5.76 -1.21 -26.63
N SER A 368 -5.98 -0.52 -27.74
CA SER A 368 -5.85 -1.10 -29.08
C SER A 368 -4.43 -1.52 -29.43
N ASN A 369 -3.42 -0.85 -28.85
CA ASN A 369 -2.04 -1.33 -28.87
C ASN A 369 -1.76 -2.15 -27.60
N PRO A 370 -1.49 -3.47 -27.69
CA PRO A 370 -1.25 -4.31 -26.53
C PRO A 370 0.05 -3.98 -25.76
N ASN A 371 0.93 -3.17 -26.35
CA ASN A 371 2.21 -2.79 -25.75
C ASN A 371 2.27 -1.31 -25.33
N ASP A 372 1.18 -0.55 -25.53
CA ASP A 372 1.17 0.88 -25.18
C ASP A 372 -0.28 1.35 -25.00
N TRP A 373 -0.72 1.46 -23.77
CA TRP A 373 -2.04 1.97 -23.43
C TRP A 373 -1.98 3.48 -23.19
N VAL A 374 -2.62 4.23 -24.08
CA VAL A 374 -2.60 5.69 -24.10
C VAL A 374 -3.84 6.25 -23.41
N PRO A 375 -3.73 7.26 -22.52
CA PRO A 375 -4.89 7.92 -21.93
C PRO A 375 -5.86 8.45 -23.00
N SER A 376 -7.15 8.19 -22.82
CA SER A 376 -8.19 8.54 -23.80
C SER A 376 -9.39 9.27 -23.17
N GLY A 377 -9.31 9.67 -21.91
CA GLY A 377 -10.35 10.39 -21.21
C GLY A 377 -10.56 9.89 -19.78
N THR A 378 -11.73 10.17 -19.21
CA THR A 378 -12.11 9.72 -17.85
C THR A 378 -13.51 9.14 -17.85
N LYS A 379 -13.78 8.29 -16.87
CA LYS A 379 -15.13 7.73 -16.60
C LYS A 379 -15.41 7.72 -15.11
N THR A 380 -16.68 7.87 -14.73
CA THR A 380 -17.13 7.64 -13.36
C THR A 380 -17.49 6.17 -13.18
N VAL A 381 -16.93 5.55 -12.13
CA VAL A 381 -17.14 4.14 -11.82
C VAL A 381 -17.41 3.94 -10.33
N GLU A 382 -17.84 2.73 -9.97
CA GLU A 382 -17.79 2.23 -8.60
C GLU A 382 -16.50 1.43 -8.41
N LEU A 383 -15.72 1.80 -7.41
CA LEU A 383 -14.49 1.12 -7.00
C LEU A 383 -14.73 0.26 -5.77
N ALA A 384 -14.07 -0.87 -5.69
CA ALA A 384 -14.02 -1.80 -4.58
C ALA A 384 -12.68 -1.67 -3.85
N MET A 385 -12.69 -1.52 -2.54
CA MET A 385 -11.48 -1.44 -1.71
C MET A 385 -10.84 -2.80 -1.57
N VAL A 386 -9.55 -2.91 -1.86
CA VAL A 386 -8.77 -4.15 -1.75
C VAL A 386 -7.70 -4.09 -0.67
N GLY A 387 -7.29 -2.89 -0.29
CA GLY A 387 -6.31 -2.66 0.77
C GLY A 387 -6.45 -1.28 1.38
N MET A 388 -6.03 -1.12 2.66
CA MET A 388 -6.07 0.14 3.40
C MET A 388 -4.94 0.21 4.42
N HIS A 389 -4.16 1.28 4.39
CA HIS A 389 -3.32 1.69 5.51
C HIS A 389 -4.08 2.69 6.37
N VAL A 390 -4.04 2.48 7.68
CA VAL A 390 -4.49 3.41 8.70
C VAL A 390 -3.28 3.82 9.53
N VAL A 391 -2.89 5.07 9.39
CA VAL A 391 -1.71 5.62 10.06
C VAL A 391 -2.15 6.76 10.97
N GLY A 392 -1.79 6.71 12.24
CA GLY A 392 -2.24 7.74 13.17
C GLY A 392 -1.38 7.94 14.39
N SER A 393 -1.24 9.20 14.84
CA SER A 393 -0.55 9.51 16.08
C SER A 393 -1.40 9.12 17.29
N THR A 394 -0.75 8.72 18.36
CA THR A 394 -1.37 8.42 19.65
C THR A 394 -0.51 8.97 20.77
N ILE A 395 -1.01 8.93 22.00
CA ILE A 395 -0.22 9.32 23.17
C ILE A 395 1.15 8.62 23.16
N SER A 396 2.21 9.40 23.30
CA SER A 396 3.62 8.96 23.30
C SER A 396 4.15 8.40 21.97
N HIS A 397 3.36 8.41 20.90
CA HIS A 397 3.73 7.87 19.57
C HIS A 397 3.58 8.93 18.45
N PRO A 398 4.45 9.96 18.43
CA PRO A 398 4.46 10.93 17.34
C PRO A 398 4.95 10.33 16.00
N GLU A 399 5.62 9.16 16.04
CA GLU A 399 6.01 8.40 14.87
C GLU A 399 4.83 7.69 14.20
N MET A 400 3.63 7.84 14.74
CA MET A 400 2.39 7.18 14.35
C MET A 400 2.39 5.66 14.53
N LEU A 401 1.22 5.10 14.71
CA LEU A 401 0.94 3.68 14.57
C LEU A 401 0.64 3.40 13.09
N TRP A 402 1.23 2.35 12.57
CA TRP A 402 1.09 1.94 11.17
C TRP A 402 0.34 0.64 11.10
N ALA A 403 -0.92 0.68 10.66
CA ALA A 403 -1.77 -0.49 10.51
C ALA A 403 -2.12 -0.73 9.05
N THR A 404 -2.30 -1.99 8.67
CA THR A 404 -2.75 -2.35 7.33
C THR A 404 -3.84 -3.41 7.34
N PHE A 405 -4.79 -3.22 6.42
CA PHE A 405 -5.95 -4.07 6.21
C PHE A 405 -6.03 -4.50 4.76
N GLU A 406 -6.47 -5.73 4.53
CA GLU A 406 -6.71 -6.27 3.20
C GLU A 406 -8.04 -7.00 3.14
N HIS A 407 -8.65 -7.02 1.95
CA HIS A 407 -9.82 -7.84 1.72
C HIS A 407 -9.42 -9.32 1.66
N VAL A 408 -10.19 -10.21 2.31
CA VAL A 408 -9.89 -11.65 2.41
C VAL A 408 -9.79 -12.40 1.07
N SER A 409 -10.20 -11.78 -0.03
CA SER A 409 -10.10 -12.36 -1.38
C SER A 409 -9.05 -11.67 -2.25
N SER A 410 -8.21 -10.79 -1.69
CA SER A 410 -7.21 -10.06 -2.49
C SER A 410 -6.22 -11.02 -3.11
N ASP A 411 -5.57 -11.84 -2.32
CA ASP A 411 -4.51 -12.76 -2.75
C ASP A 411 -4.28 -13.87 -1.73
N PRO A 412 -3.68 -15.00 -2.15
CA PRO A 412 -3.33 -16.07 -1.24
C PRO A 412 -2.16 -15.66 -0.34
N ALA A 413 -2.16 -16.15 0.89
CA ALA A 413 -1.02 -16.05 1.80
C ALA A 413 0.03 -17.12 1.48
N ALA A 414 1.31 -16.79 1.63
CA ALA A 414 2.38 -17.77 1.72
C ALA A 414 2.21 -18.64 2.97
N THR A 415 2.83 -19.82 2.98
CA THR A 415 2.83 -20.68 4.16
C THR A 415 3.32 -19.93 5.40
N TYR A 416 2.58 -20.01 6.50
CA TYR A 416 2.93 -19.40 7.79
C TYR A 416 2.58 -20.30 8.95
N ASN A 417 3.09 -19.98 10.13
CA ASN A 417 2.76 -20.70 11.37
C ASN A 417 2.07 -19.76 12.37
N TYR A 418 1.33 -20.35 13.29
CA TYR A 418 0.77 -19.66 14.44
C TYR A 418 0.78 -20.58 15.67
N ILE A 419 0.65 -20.04 16.88
CA ILE A 419 0.46 -20.81 18.10
C ILE A 419 -1.03 -21.01 18.35
N ASN A 420 -1.47 -22.24 18.49
CA ASN A 420 -2.85 -22.56 18.79
C ASN A 420 -3.18 -22.52 20.30
N THR A 421 -4.44 -22.76 20.65
CA THR A 421 -4.93 -22.80 22.04
C THR A 421 -4.24 -23.87 22.91
N SER A 422 -3.67 -24.91 22.33
CA SER A 422 -2.88 -25.95 23.01
C SER A 422 -1.40 -25.57 23.13
N ASN A 423 -1.00 -24.34 22.86
CA ASN A 423 0.39 -23.85 22.83
C ASN A 423 1.32 -24.60 21.85
N SER A 424 0.76 -25.13 20.77
CA SER A 424 1.51 -25.79 19.71
C SER A 424 1.63 -24.89 18.49
N SER A 425 2.80 -24.90 17.82
CA SER A 425 2.95 -24.27 16.51
C SER A 425 2.21 -25.09 15.45
N VAL A 426 1.35 -24.43 14.70
CA VAL A 426 0.54 -25.03 13.63
C VAL A 426 0.89 -24.37 12.31
N ASN A 427 1.11 -25.18 11.28
CA ASN A 427 1.42 -24.73 9.94
C ASN A 427 0.14 -24.50 9.13
N VAL A 428 0.02 -23.34 8.50
CA VAL A 428 -1.02 -23.01 7.50
C VAL A 428 -0.38 -23.04 6.12
N PRO A 429 -0.72 -24.02 5.28
CA PRO A 429 -0.14 -24.11 3.94
C PRO A 429 -0.69 -23.03 3.03
N GLN A 430 0.10 -22.62 2.04
CA GLN A 430 -0.35 -21.74 0.96
C GLN A 430 -1.54 -22.38 0.21
N GLN A 431 -2.54 -21.54 -0.12
CA GLN A 431 -3.71 -21.94 -0.89
C GLN A 431 -3.86 -21.02 -2.11
N THR A 432 -3.54 -21.52 -3.29
CA THR A 432 -3.72 -20.76 -4.55
C THR A 432 -4.95 -21.20 -5.37
N ALA A 433 -5.60 -22.30 -5.00
CA ALA A 433 -6.80 -22.76 -5.68
C ALA A 433 -7.96 -21.78 -5.50
N GLY A 434 -8.79 -21.63 -6.54
CA GLY A 434 -9.96 -20.76 -6.53
C GLY A 434 -9.73 -19.41 -7.21
N PHE A 435 -10.58 -18.44 -6.93
CA PHE A 435 -10.54 -17.11 -7.54
C PHE A 435 -10.07 -16.07 -6.54
N TRP A 436 -9.00 -15.37 -6.86
CA TRP A 436 -8.45 -14.25 -6.12
C TRP A 436 -8.47 -12.99 -6.97
N VAL A 437 -8.52 -11.83 -6.35
CA VAL A 437 -8.48 -10.55 -7.09
C VAL A 437 -7.17 -10.40 -7.84
N PHE A 438 -6.04 -10.79 -7.22
CA PHE A 438 -4.69 -10.59 -7.76
C PHE A 438 -3.91 -11.88 -8.02
N CYS A 439 -4.52 -13.04 -7.99
CA CYS A 439 -3.83 -14.29 -8.26
C CYS A 439 -4.71 -15.20 -9.14
N ALA A 440 -4.15 -15.74 -10.18
CA ALA A 440 -4.83 -16.73 -10.99
C ALA A 440 -5.04 -18.04 -10.20
N SER A 441 -6.14 -18.73 -10.47
CA SER A 441 -6.41 -20.03 -9.84
C SER A 441 -5.28 -21.01 -10.10
N ASN A 442 -4.82 -21.69 -9.05
CA ASN A 442 -3.73 -22.66 -9.11
C ASN A 442 -2.40 -22.08 -9.63
N ALA A 443 -2.19 -20.79 -9.49
CA ALA A 443 -0.93 -20.18 -9.86
C ALA A 443 0.25 -20.82 -9.09
N THR A 444 1.36 -20.97 -9.80
CA THR A 444 2.63 -21.45 -9.28
C THR A 444 3.67 -20.34 -9.35
N ALA A 445 4.78 -20.47 -8.62
CA ALA A 445 5.89 -19.50 -8.72
C ALA A 445 6.34 -19.32 -10.20
N PRO A 446 6.80 -18.13 -10.59
CA PRO A 446 7.09 -17.01 -9.70
C PRO A 446 5.85 -16.18 -9.31
N PHE A 447 5.88 -15.61 -8.10
CA PHE A 447 4.89 -14.66 -7.62
C PHE A 447 5.50 -13.27 -7.49
N ASN A 448 4.63 -12.26 -7.43
CA ASN A 448 5.00 -10.86 -7.19
C ASN A 448 5.99 -10.31 -8.23
N GLU A 449 5.87 -10.75 -9.49
CA GLU A 449 6.63 -10.17 -10.60
C GLU A 449 5.89 -8.98 -11.18
N GLN A 450 6.61 -7.92 -11.47
CA GLN A 450 6.06 -6.76 -12.15
C GLN A 450 5.88 -7.04 -13.64
N HIS A 451 4.68 -6.90 -14.17
CA HIS A 451 4.37 -7.10 -15.59
C HIS A 451 4.22 -5.77 -16.35
N ILE A 452 3.83 -4.71 -15.67
CA ILE A 452 3.48 -3.42 -16.28
C ILE A 452 4.06 -2.25 -15.50
N GLU A 453 4.34 -1.17 -16.20
CA GLU A 453 4.80 0.09 -15.60
C GLU A 453 4.19 1.30 -16.30
N MET A 454 4.33 2.48 -15.68
CA MET A 454 4.07 3.76 -16.32
C MET A 454 5.29 4.30 -17.04
N SER A 455 5.10 4.69 -18.29
CA SER A 455 6.04 5.51 -19.07
C SER A 455 5.38 6.87 -19.34
N GLY A 456 5.74 7.88 -18.57
CA GLY A 456 4.99 9.15 -18.57
C GLY A 456 3.55 8.93 -18.11
N THR A 457 2.57 9.18 -18.98
CA THR A 457 1.14 8.92 -18.73
C THR A 457 0.64 7.60 -19.32
N HIS A 458 1.48 6.87 -20.05
CA HIS A 458 1.16 5.62 -20.74
C HIS A 458 1.40 4.42 -19.83
N ILE A 459 0.64 3.36 -20.03
CA ILE A 459 0.89 2.06 -19.42
C ILE A 459 1.58 1.18 -20.46
N VAL A 460 2.74 0.65 -20.10
CA VAL A 460 3.58 -0.16 -20.98
C VAL A 460 3.98 -1.48 -20.32
N PRO A 461 4.34 -2.51 -21.08
CA PRO A 461 4.90 -3.73 -20.54
C PRO A 461 6.21 -3.47 -19.82
N PHE A 462 6.44 -4.19 -18.72
CA PHE A 462 7.68 -4.16 -17.98
C PHE A 462 8.53 -5.40 -18.29
N GLY A 463 9.85 -5.24 -18.43
CA GLY A 463 10.81 -6.35 -18.47
C GLY A 463 10.59 -7.40 -19.55
N GLY A 464 9.86 -7.09 -20.64
CA GLY A 464 9.52 -8.02 -21.71
C GLY A 464 8.28 -8.90 -21.44
N PHE A 465 7.51 -8.57 -20.40
CA PHE A 465 6.16 -9.09 -20.22
C PHE A 465 5.19 -8.46 -21.24
N THR A 466 3.95 -8.83 -21.15
CA THR A 466 2.83 -8.16 -21.82
C THR A 466 2.05 -7.34 -20.78
N ILE A 467 1.21 -6.41 -21.23
CA ILE A 467 0.25 -5.75 -20.33
C ILE A 467 -0.75 -6.81 -19.85
N SER A 468 -0.54 -7.30 -18.64
CA SER A 468 -1.29 -8.43 -18.06
C SER A 468 -1.25 -8.40 -16.54
N PRO A 469 -2.22 -9.05 -15.85
CA PRO A 469 -2.17 -9.24 -14.41
C PRO A 469 -0.92 -10.01 -13.96
N SER A 470 -0.36 -9.62 -12.83
CA SER A 470 0.65 -10.42 -12.10
C SER A 470 -0.04 -11.43 -11.19
N ASN A 471 0.65 -12.52 -10.85
CA ASN A 471 0.22 -13.40 -9.76
C ASN A 471 0.80 -12.90 -8.45
N ILE A 472 -0.04 -12.34 -7.60
CA ILE A 472 0.35 -11.79 -6.31
C ILE A 472 0.07 -12.76 -5.19
N ARG A 473 1.00 -12.82 -4.23
CA ARG A 473 0.90 -13.60 -3.02
C ARG A 473 1.42 -12.78 -1.85
N ARG A 474 0.76 -12.84 -0.70
CA ARG A 474 1.25 -12.24 0.53
C ARG A 474 2.41 -13.06 1.08
N GLU A 475 3.63 -12.51 1.00
CA GLU A 475 4.86 -13.23 1.39
C GLU A 475 5.07 -13.28 2.90
N MET A 476 4.58 -12.25 3.62
CA MET A 476 4.77 -12.10 5.06
C MET A 476 3.42 -12.05 5.81
N PRO A 477 2.63 -13.14 5.77
CA PRO A 477 1.35 -13.18 6.47
C PRO A 477 1.54 -12.88 7.97
N PHE A 478 0.81 -11.89 8.48
CA PHE A 478 0.81 -11.49 9.88
C PHE A 478 2.20 -11.18 10.46
N GLY A 479 3.15 -10.74 9.59
CA GLY A 479 4.49 -10.38 10.02
C GLY A 479 5.46 -11.53 10.18
N LYS A 480 5.20 -12.65 9.50
CA LYS A 480 6.06 -13.84 9.46
C LYS A 480 7.54 -13.47 9.50
N THR A 481 8.12 -13.46 10.66
CA THR A 481 9.56 -13.46 10.87
C THR A 481 9.85 -14.60 11.82
N GLY A 482 10.83 -15.42 11.53
CA GLY A 482 11.14 -16.67 12.22
C GLY A 482 11.23 -16.64 13.75
N ALA A 483 10.79 -15.59 14.40
CA ALA A 483 10.79 -15.44 15.85
C ALA A 483 9.41 -15.52 16.49
N SER A 484 8.28 -15.46 15.74
CA SER A 484 7.04 -15.41 16.50
C SER A 484 5.80 -15.89 15.76
N ASP A 485 5.62 -17.21 15.71
CA ASP A 485 4.30 -17.82 15.58
C ASP A 485 3.32 -17.21 16.62
N ALA A 486 3.82 -16.73 17.74
CA ALA A 486 3.06 -16.03 18.78
C ALA A 486 2.53 -14.67 18.31
N SER A 487 3.33 -13.84 17.61
CA SER A 487 2.86 -12.57 17.05
C SER A 487 1.78 -12.76 15.99
N ASN A 488 1.92 -13.80 15.16
CA ASN A 488 0.87 -14.16 14.21
C ASN A 488 -0.44 -14.48 14.94
N SER A 489 -0.36 -15.24 16.07
CA SER A 489 -1.53 -15.57 16.88
C SER A 489 -2.19 -14.34 17.50
N GLU A 490 -1.42 -13.33 17.91
CA GLU A 490 -1.95 -12.06 18.42
C GLU A 490 -2.82 -11.36 17.38
N VAL A 491 -2.31 -11.20 16.17
CA VAL A 491 -3.04 -10.55 15.07
C VAL A 491 -4.26 -11.38 14.65
N ILE A 492 -4.09 -12.70 14.47
CA ILE A 492 -5.19 -13.60 14.10
C ILE A 492 -6.28 -13.60 15.17
N SER A 493 -5.92 -13.67 16.46
CA SER A 493 -6.91 -13.64 17.55
C SER A 493 -7.67 -12.32 17.64
N THR A 494 -7.01 -11.20 17.32
CA THR A 494 -7.65 -9.87 17.24
C THR A 494 -8.68 -9.83 16.11
N ASN A 495 -8.28 -10.24 14.90
CA ASN A 495 -9.19 -10.36 13.74
C ASN A 495 -10.41 -11.21 14.09
N ASN A 496 -10.20 -12.40 14.65
CA ASN A 496 -11.29 -13.31 15.03
C ASN A 496 -12.23 -12.67 16.06
N ALA A 497 -11.67 -11.98 17.05
CA ALA A 497 -12.46 -11.33 18.10
C ALA A 497 -13.37 -10.22 17.55
N VAL A 498 -12.91 -9.46 16.54
CA VAL A 498 -13.69 -8.40 15.89
C VAL A 498 -14.70 -9.02 14.92
N ARG A 499 -14.23 -9.83 13.98
CA ARG A 499 -15.06 -10.38 12.90
C ARG A 499 -16.21 -11.24 13.40
N THR A 500 -16.02 -12.02 14.48
CA THR A 500 -17.09 -12.84 15.07
C THR A 500 -18.15 -12.05 15.82
N LYS A 501 -17.89 -10.75 16.10
CA LYS A 501 -18.85 -9.85 16.76
C LYS A 501 -19.56 -8.90 15.81
N LEU A 502 -19.06 -8.76 14.58
CA LEU A 502 -19.76 -8.05 13.51
C LEU A 502 -20.99 -8.83 13.05
N ASP A 503 -22.01 -8.12 12.57
CA ASP A 503 -23.13 -8.73 11.88
C ASP A 503 -22.61 -9.49 10.65
N PRO A 504 -23.02 -10.74 10.40
CA PRO A 504 -22.55 -11.52 9.24
C PRO A 504 -22.82 -10.87 7.88
N ALA A 505 -23.74 -9.93 7.79
CA ALA A 505 -24.02 -9.14 6.59
C ALA A 505 -23.22 -7.83 6.51
N ASP A 506 -22.46 -7.49 7.55
CA ASP A 506 -21.60 -6.30 7.55
C ASP A 506 -20.41 -6.51 6.59
N VAL A 507 -20.29 -5.61 5.61
CA VAL A 507 -19.24 -5.73 4.59
C VAL A 507 -17.82 -5.73 5.18
N ARG A 508 -17.61 -5.10 6.34
CA ARG A 508 -16.32 -4.98 7.03
C ARG A 508 -15.79 -6.32 7.55
N ILE A 509 -16.66 -7.34 7.71
CA ILE A 509 -16.27 -8.71 8.07
C ILE A 509 -15.32 -9.35 7.03
N ASN A 510 -15.34 -8.84 5.80
CA ASN A 510 -14.51 -9.35 4.71
C ASN A 510 -13.09 -8.73 4.67
N TYR A 511 -12.72 -7.96 5.69
CA TYR A 511 -11.39 -7.38 5.80
C TYR A 511 -10.66 -7.98 6.99
N ILE A 512 -9.35 -8.10 6.84
CA ILE A 512 -8.44 -8.56 7.89
C ILE A 512 -7.33 -7.55 8.11
N GLN A 513 -7.04 -7.29 9.36
CA GLN A 513 -5.80 -6.65 9.75
C GLN A 513 -4.64 -7.61 9.48
N THR A 514 -3.66 -7.21 8.67
CA THR A 514 -2.45 -8.01 8.46
C THR A 514 -1.37 -7.69 9.50
N GLY A 515 -1.51 -6.55 10.17
CA GLY A 515 -0.67 -6.17 11.30
C GLY A 515 -0.72 -4.69 11.65
N THR A 516 -0.02 -4.36 12.74
CA THR A 516 0.28 -2.99 13.17
C THR A 516 1.69 -2.93 13.72
N THR A 517 2.41 -1.83 13.44
CA THR A 517 3.77 -1.60 13.94
C THR A 517 3.91 -0.19 14.52
N TRP A 518 4.83 -0.04 15.50
CA TRP A 518 5.14 1.20 16.22
C TRP A 518 6.55 1.11 16.81
N PHE A 519 7.04 2.18 17.42
CA PHE A 519 8.28 2.14 18.20
C PHE A 519 8.02 1.93 19.69
N ILE A 520 8.96 1.32 20.38
CA ILE A 520 8.98 1.42 21.85
C ILE A 520 9.13 2.92 22.19
N PRO A 521 8.30 3.45 23.11
CA PRO A 521 8.33 4.89 23.45
C PRO A 521 9.75 5.40 23.74
N ASN A 522 10.08 6.56 23.17
CA ASN A 522 11.39 7.21 23.27
C ASN A 522 12.58 6.44 22.67
N THR A 523 12.33 5.44 21.83
CA THR A 523 13.36 4.72 21.08
C THR A 523 13.05 4.69 19.58
N THR A 524 13.95 4.11 18.78
CA THR A 524 13.72 3.76 17.38
C THR A 524 13.56 2.24 17.19
N THR A 525 13.35 1.51 18.29
CA THR A 525 13.15 0.06 18.24
C THR A 525 11.73 -0.24 17.80
N GLN A 526 11.60 -0.81 16.61
CA GLN A 526 10.32 -1.26 16.06
C GLN A 526 9.79 -2.48 16.80
N VAL A 527 8.51 -2.49 17.06
CA VAL A 527 7.77 -3.60 17.70
C VAL A 527 6.41 -3.79 17.00
N GLY A 528 5.67 -4.80 17.43
CA GLY A 528 4.43 -5.23 16.78
C GLY A 528 4.74 -6.13 15.57
N THR A 529 4.03 -5.92 14.46
CA THR A 529 4.22 -6.67 13.22
C THR A 529 5.43 -6.12 12.45
N ASN A 530 6.60 -6.70 12.68
CA ASN A 530 7.87 -6.14 12.20
C ASN A 530 8.06 -6.16 10.68
N LYS A 531 7.55 -7.19 9.99
CA LYS A 531 7.52 -7.24 8.53
C LYS A 531 6.06 -7.18 8.09
N MET A 532 5.66 -6.01 7.71
CA MET A 532 4.29 -5.73 7.36
C MET A 532 4.26 -5.06 5.99
N ALA A 533 3.50 -5.63 5.10
CA ALA A 533 3.25 -5.09 3.78
C ALA A 533 1.78 -5.29 3.43
N ASN A 534 1.23 -4.36 2.68
CA ASN A 534 -0.04 -4.54 1.99
C ASN A 534 0.27 -5.04 0.58
N THR A 535 -0.28 -6.18 0.20
CA THR A 535 0.02 -6.80 -1.10
C THR A 535 -0.31 -5.93 -2.30
N THR A 536 -1.25 -5.02 -2.16
CA THR A 536 -1.63 -4.08 -3.23
C THR A 536 -0.83 -2.76 -3.19
N MET A 537 -0.19 -2.44 -2.08
CA MET A 537 0.57 -1.19 -1.91
C MET A 537 2.08 -1.41 -1.88
N GLU A 538 2.53 -2.53 -1.34
CA GLU A 538 3.93 -2.96 -1.25
C GLU A 538 4.17 -4.28 -2.00
N THR A 539 3.51 -4.49 -3.13
CA THR A 539 3.46 -5.74 -3.90
C THR A 539 4.83 -6.37 -4.12
N PHE A 540 5.82 -5.56 -4.46
CA PHE A 540 7.14 -6.02 -4.87
C PHE A 540 8.22 -5.82 -3.78
N VAL A 541 7.86 -5.33 -2.57
CA VAL A 541 8.77 -5.08 -1.41
C VAL A 541 8.26 -5.65 -0.10
N GLN A 542 7.61 -6.76 -0.14
CA GLN A 542 6.94 -7.32 1.05
C GLN A 542 7.91 -7.77 2.17
N GLY A 543 9.21 -7.84 1.90
CA GLY A 543 10.24 -8.16 2.90
C GLY A 543 10.62 -7.01 3.85
N SER A 544 10.20 -5.78 3.52
CA SER A 544 10.52 -4.55 4.26
C SER A 544 9.61 -4.34 5.48
N ASN A 545 9.95 -3.36 6.30
CA ASN A 545 9.07 -2.86 7.35
C ASN A 545 8.73 -1.38 7.09
N CYS A 546 7.66 -0.87 7.71
CA CYS A 546 7.20 0.50 7.50
C CYS A 546 8.31 1.53 7.82
N PHE A 547 9.03 1.34 8.93
CA PHE A 547 10.04 2.28 9.40
C PHE A 547 11.38 2.19 8.66
N SER A 548 11.58 1.23 7.77
CA SER A 548 12.73 1.26 6.86
C SER A 548 12.60 2.37 5.81
N CYS A 549 11.36 2.75 5.48
CA CYS A 549 11.05 3.86 4.56
C CYS A 549 10.56 5.10 5.30
N HIS A 550 9.79 4.92 6.39
CA HIS A 550 9.16 5.98 7.19
C HIS A 550 9.93 6.21 8.50
N SER A 551 11.23 6.48 8.40
CA SER A 551 12.11 6.63 9.56
C SER A 551 11.95 7.98 10.26
N GLY A 552 12.06 8.00 11.60
CA GLY A 552 12.07 9.21 12.38
C GLY A 552 10.98 9.28 13.45
N ARG A 553 10.97 10.41 14.18
CA ARG A 553 9.98 10.72 15.23
C ARG A 553 9.38 12.11 15.06
N THR A 554 9.64 12.74 13.95
CA THR A 554 9.09 14.03 13.53
C THR A 554 8.04 13.79 12.46
N VAL A 555 7.45 14.84 11.94
CA VAL A 555 6.48 14.77 10.84
C VAL A 555 7.04 14.15 9.55
N ASP A 556 8.35 13.97 9.45
CA ASP A 556 9.02 13.34 8.30
C ASP A 556 8.67 11.85 8.13
N VAL A 557 8.07 11.21 9.15
CA VAL A 557 7.53 9.84 9.00
C VAL A 557 6.42 9.79 7.96
N SER A 558 5.72 10.90 7.71
CA SER A 558 4.75 11.04 6.64
C SER A 558 5.41 11.67 5.42
N HIS A 559 5.57 10.90 4.35
CA HIS A 559 6.20 11.37 3.11
C HIS A 559 5.41 12.48 2.39
N ILE A 560 4.18 12.74 2.81
CA ILE A 560 3.35 13.79 2.22
C ILE A 560 3.33 15.06 3.06
N TYR A 561 3.73 14.99 4.32
CA TYR A 561 3.53 16.12 5.23
C TYR A 561 4.34 17.36 4.80
N SER A 562 5.64 17.19 4.59
CA SER A 562 6.53 18.28 4.20
C SER A 562 6.23 18.81 2.81
N ASP A 563 5.81 17.95 1.89
CA ASP A 563 5.50 18.30 0.50
C ASP A 563 4.15 19.01 0.35
N THR A 564 3.24 18.86 1.33
CA THR A 564 1.91 19.48 1.24
C THR A 564 1.94 20.91 1.71
N LYS A 565 1.46 21.84 0.90
CA LYS A 565 1.31 23.25 1.25
C LYS A 565 0.35 23.45 2.42
N PRO A 566 0.58 24.43 3.30
CA PRO A 566 -0.46 24.93 4.19
C PRO A 566 -1.75 25.24 3.42
N LEU A 567 -2.90 25.04 4.06
CA LEU A 567 -4.19 25.26 3.41
C LEU A 567 -4.46 26.75 3.17
N PHE A 568 -3.92 27.63 4.02
CA PHE A 568 -4.05 29.09 3.95
C PHE A 568 -2.87 29.78 4.66
#